data_60efbf90019deef5bb6b0b435157ea43
#
_entry.id   60efbf90019deef5bb6b0b435157ea43
#
_cell.length_a   1.000
_cell.length_b   1.000
_cell.length_c   1.000
_cell.angle_alpha   90.00
_cell.angle_beta   90.00
_cell.angle_gamma   90.00
#
_symmetry.space_group_name_H-M   'P 1'
#
loop_
_entity.id
_entity.type
_entity.pdbx_description
1 polymer ?
#
loop_
_entity_poly.entity_id
_entity_poly.type
_entity_poly.pdbx_seq_one_letter_code
_entity_poly.pdbx_strand_id
1 'polypeptide(L)'
;MMSKIKVILIHGNNTLHWSYNWMPWVKKELEKLGLEVIGETFPDSILAREKYWIPFLKEKLHADENTILIGHSSGALAAMRFAENNKLLGSVLVSAAYTDLGDEMEKQ
;
A
#
# COMPACT_ATOMS: atom_id res chain seq x y z
N MET A 1 -10.28 8.37 -24.46
CA MET A 1 -10.86 7.58 -23.37
C MET A 1 -10.05 7.79 -22.09
N MET A 2 -10.73 8.04 -21.00
CA MET A 2 -10.06 8.28 -19.74
C MET A 2 -9.70 6.97 -19.07
N SER A 3 -8.48 6.90 -18.56
CA SER A 3 -8.05 5.75 -17.79
C SER A 3 -8.75 5.74 -16.43
N LYS A 4 -9.11 4.57 -15.98
CA LYS A 4 -9.76 4.42 -14.70
C LYS A 4 -8.75 4.59 -13.58
N ILE A 5 -9.13 5.31 -12.53
CA ILE A 5 -8.28 5.47 -11.37
C ILE A 5 -8.31 4.17 -10.57
N LYS A 6 -7.13 3.72 -10.21
CA LYS A 6 -6.94 2.50 -9.43
C LYS A 6 -6.38 2.86 -8.07
N VAL A 7 -6.93 2.25 -7.03
CA VAL A 7 -6.44 2.44 -5.66
C VAL A 7 -5.88 1.10 -5.18
N ILE A 8 -4.66 1.12 -4.69
CA ILE A 8 -4.04 -0.08 -4.14
C ILE A 8 -3.85 0.12 -2.64
N LEU A 9 -4.38 -0.81 -1.86
CA LEU A 9 -4.23 -0.78 -0.40
C LEU A 9 -3.00 -1.58 -0.03
N ILE A 10 -2.11 -0.98 0.76
CA ILE A 10 -0.88 -1.64 1.19
C ILE A 10 -0.91 -1.77 2.70
N HIS A 11 -1.05 -3.01 3.17
CA HIS A 11 -1.12 -3.29 4.60
C HIS A 11 0.24 -3.12 5.28
N GLY A 12 0.26 -3.21 6.60
CA GLY A 12 1.50 -3.10 7.36
C GLY A 12 2.24 -4.43 7.41
N ASN A 13 3.39 -4.41 8.07
CA ASN A 13 4.16 -5.62 8.31
C ASN A 13 3.48 -6.48 9.38
N ASN A 14 3.99 -7.69 9.58
CA ASN A 14 3.47 -8.64 10.56
C ASN A 14 1.97 -8.89 10.36
N THR A 15 1.56 -8.92 9.10
CA THR A 15 0.17 -9.08 8.70
C THR A 15 0.02 -10.40 7.95
N LEU A 16 -0.96 -11.20 8.36
CA LEU A 16 -1.22 -12.46 7.70
C LEU A 16 -2.15 -12.32 6.51
N HIS A 17 -2.99 -11.30 6.53
CA HIS A 17 -3.95 -11.07 5.45
C HIS A 17 -4.26 -9.59 5.33
N TRP A 18 -4.44 -9.11 4.10
CA TRP A 18 -4.70 -7.69 3.84
C TRP A 18 -5.98 -7.17 4.52
N SER A 19 -6.93 -8.07 4.75
CA SER A 19 -8.24 -7.68 5.28
C SER A 19 -8.24 -7.38 6.78
N TYR A 20 -7.10 -7.41 7.42
CA TYR A 20 -7.03 -7.06 8.82
C TYR A 20 -7.23 -5.55 9.00
N ASN A 21 -7.78 -5.16 10.15
CA ASN A 21 -7.99 -3.77 10.54
C ASN A 21 -9.05 -3.09 9.63
N TRP A 22 -8.78 -1.86 9.23
CA TRP A 22 -9.76 -1.02 8.54
C TRP A 22 -9.76 -1.17 7.02
N MET A 23 -8.86 -1.92 6.46
CA MET A 23 -8.69 -1.99 5.00
C MET A 23 -9.94 -2.44 4.24
N PRO A 24 -10.68 -3.48 4.68
CA PRO A 24 -11.88 -3.88 3.94
C PRO A 24 -12.95 -2.79 3.94
N TRP A 25 -13.06 -2.03 5.02
CA TRP A 25 -14.03 -0.95 5.09
C TRP A 25 -13.68 0.14 4.08
N VAL A 26 -12.42 0.53 4.00
CA VAL A 26 -11.97 1.55 3.05
C VAL A 26 -12.21 1.06 1.63
N LYS A 27 -11.90 -0.21 1.34
CA LYS A 27 -12.12 -0.76 0.01
C LYS A 27 -13.57 -0.62 -0.40
N LYS A 28 -14.48 -1.00 0.49
CA LYS A 28 -15.91 -0.95 0.22
C LYS A 28 -16.38 0.49 -0.02
N GLU A 29 -15.91 1.43 0.81
CA GLU A 29 -16.32 2.82 0.70
C GLU A 29 -15.82 3.45 -0.61
N LEU A 30 -14.59 3.16 -0.98
CA LEU A 30 -14.04 3.71 -2.23
C LEU A 30 -14.67 3.10 -3.46
N GLU A 31 -15.03 1.83 -3.39
CA GLU A 31 -15.74 1.19 -4.50
C GLU A 31 -17.10 1.81 -4.74
N LYS A 32 -17.75 2.28 -3.68
CA LYS A 32 -19.02 3.00 -3.83
C LYS A 32 -18.88 4.27 -4.63
N LEU A 33 -17.68 4.84 -4.67
CA LEU A 33 -17.41 6.04 -5.43
C LEU A 33 -17.03 5.75 -6.88
N GLY A 34 -17.04 4.48 -7.28
CA GLY A 34 -16.73 4.10 -8.64
C GLY A 34 -15.26 3.83 -8.89
N LEU A 35 -14.46 3.75 -7.84
CA LEU A 35 -13.03 3.49 -8.00
C LEU A 35 -12.75 2.00 -8.02
N GLU A 36 -11.72 1.63 -8.77
CA GLU A 36 -11.22 0.25 -8.74
C GLU A 36 -10.27 0.15 -7.55
N VAL A 37 -10.54 -0.76 -6.61
CA VAL A 37 -9.72 -0.88 -5.41
C VAL A 37 -9.17 -2.29 -5.30
N ILE A 38 -7.86 -2.38 -5.15
CA ILE A 38 -7.17 -3.65 -5.03
C ILE A 38 -6.73 -3.84 -3.59
N GLY A 39 -7.19 -4.92 -2.96
CA GLY A 39 -6.76 -5.33 -1.63
C GLY A 39 -6.21 -6.74 -1.75
N GLU A 40 -4.91 -6.88 -1.61
CA GLU A 40 -4.25 -8.18 -1.69
C GLU A 40 -3.17 -8.29 -0.63
N THR A 41 -2.95 -9.50 -0.15
CA THR A 41 -1.89 -9.73 0.80
C THR A 41 -0.56 -9.75 0.04
N PHE A 42 0.34 -8.87 0.47
CA PHE A 42 1.65 -8.77 -0.16
C PHE A 42 2.53 -9.96 0.22
N PRO A 43 3.49 -10.33 -0.62
CA PRO A 43 4.47 -11.36 -0.24
C PRO A 43 5.30 -10.86 0.93
N ASP A 44 5.96 -11.79 1.64
CA ASP A 44 6.83 -11.42 2.75
C ASP A 44 6.11 -10.53 3.77
N SER A 45 4.84 -10.84 4.05
CA SER A 45 3.97 -9.94 4.79
C SER A 45 4.36 -9.78 6.25
N ILE A 46 5.17 -10.66 6.80
CA ILE A 46 5.61 -10.55 8.19
C ILE A 46 6.73 -9.51 8.30
N LEU A 47 7.72 -9.57 7.41
CA LEU A 47 8.86 -8.65 7.44
C LEU A 47 8.65 -7.43 6.54
N ALA A 48 7.82 -7.56 5.54
CA ALA A 48 7.46 -6.45 4.63
C ALA A 48 8.71 -5.81 3.99
N ARG A 49 9.61 -6.64 3.48
CA ARG A 49 10.84 -6.13 2.90
C ARG A 49 10.61 -5.51 1.54
N GLU A 50 11.22 -4.37 1.34
CA GLU A 50 11.08 -3.56 0.14
C GLU A 50 11.41 -4.33 -1.14
N LYS A 51 12.42 -5.19 -1.09
CA LYS A 51 12.84 -5.94 -2.27
C LYS A 51 11.76 -6.90 -2.80
N TYR A 52 10.77 -7.21 -1.98
CA TYR A 52 9.62 -8.02 -2.41
C TYR A 52 8.41 -7.16 -2.70
N TRP A 53 8.21 -6.09 -1.93
CA TRP A 53 7.00 -5.27 -2.03
C TRP A 53 7.01 -4.34 -3.23
N ILE A 54 8.17 -3.74 -3.55
CA ILE A 54 8.24 -2.82 -4.69
C ILE A 54 7.98 -3.55 -6.02
N PRO A 55 8.63 -4.70 -6.29
CA PRO A 55 8.29 -5.44 -7.51
C PRO A 55 6.85 -5.92 -7.55
N PHE A 56 6.28 -6.29 -6.39
CA PHE A 56 4.90 -6.74 -6.33
C PHE A 56 3.95 -5.62 -6.77
N LEU A 57 4.19 -4.41 -6.28
CA LEU A 57 3.39 -3.25 -6.68
C LEU A 57 3.48 -3.00 -8.18
N LYS A 58 4.65 -3.09 -8.74
CA LYS A 58 4.87 -2.75 -10.14
C LYS A 58 4.43 -3.86 -11.08
N GLU A 59 4.84 -5.09 -10.79
CA GLU A 59 4.69 -6.20 -11.73
C GLU A 59 3.41 -7.02 -11.55
N LYS A 60 2.94 -7.14 -10.33
CA LYS A 60 1.73 -7.91 -10.06
C LYS A 60 0.49 -7.04 -9.97
N LEU A 61 0.59 -5.92 -9.29
CA LEU A 61 -0.56 -5.03 -9.10
C LEU A 61 -0.60 -3.90 -10.13
N HIS A 62 0.44 -3.77 -10.93
CA HIS A 62 0.50 -2.82 -12.04
C HIS A 62 0.25 -1.38 -11.62
N ALA A 63 0.90 -0.97 -10.52
CA ALA A 63 0.83 0.41 -10.08
C ALA A 63 1.44 1.32 -11.15
N ASP A 64 0.72 2.37 -11.50
CA ASP A 64 1.14 3.27 -12.57
C ASP A 64 0.72 4.70 -12.27
N GLU A 65 0.80 5.58 -13.27
CA GLU A 65 0.53 7.00 -13.08
C GLU A 65 -0.94 7.31 -12.79
N ASN A 66 -1.83 6.34 -12.94
CA ASN A 66 -3.24 6.49 -12.61
C ASN A 66 -3.59 5.79 -11.29
N THR A 67 -2.58 5.45 -10.51
CA THR A 67 -2.75 4.72 -9.26
C THR A 67 -2.59 5.61 -8.05
N ILE A 68 -3.47 5.42 -7.06
CA ILE A 68 -3.33 6.02 -5.74
C ILE A 68 -2.97 4.88 -4.80
N LEU A 69 -1.89 5.06 -4.04
CA LEU A 69 -1.50 4.10 -3.03
C LEU A 69 -1.99 4.56 -1.66
N ILE A 70 -2.62 3.66 -0.93
CA ILE A 70 -3.00 3.93 0.47
C ILE A 70 -2.23 2.92 1.31
N GLY A 71 -1.24 3.40 2.03
CA GLY A 71 -0.36 2.54 2.80
C GLY A 71 -0.47 2.78 4.29
N HIS A 72 -0.40 1.71 5.06
CA HIS A 72 -0.46 1.74 6.51
C HIS A 72 0.84 1.19 7.10
N SER A 73 1.49 1.96 7.96
CA SER A 73 2.71 1.56 8.64
C SER A 73 3.80 1.22 7.62
N SER A 74 4.26 -0.04 7.57
CA SER A 74 5.26 -0.45 6.57
C SER A 74 4.74 -0.26 5.15
N GLY A 75 3.42 -0.36 4.94
CA GLY A 75 2.82 -0.07 3.65
C GLY A 75 2.98 1.38 3.25
N ALA A 76 2.96 2.29 4.23
CA ALA A 76 3.21 3.71 3.95
C ALA A 76 4.64 3.92 3.50
N LEU A 77 5.59 3.23 4.13
CA LEU A 77 6.99 3.31 3.71
C LEU A 77 7.17 2.76 2.30
N ALA A 78 6.50 1.64 1.99
CA ALA A 78 6.57 1.06 0.66
C ALA A 78 6.03 2.04 -0.39
N ALA A 79 4.93 2.73 -0.07
CA ALA A 79 4.36 3.72 -0.97
C ALA A 79 5.35 4.86 -1.23
N MET A 80 6.02 5.34 -0.18
CA MET A 80 7.01 6.38 -0.32
C MET A 80 8.19 5.93 -1.18
N ARG A 81 8.67 4.72 -0.94
CA ARG A 81 9.78 4.17 -1.71
C ARG A 81 9.41 3.99 -3.18
N PHE A 82 8.22 3.47 -3.43
CA PHE A 82 7.76 3.29 -4.80
C PHE A 82 7.71 4.63 -5.54
N ALA A 83 7.24 5.67 -4.87
CA ALA A 83 7.10 7.00 -5.48
C ALA A 83 8.45 7.64 -5.83
N GLU A 84 9.54 7.17 -5.25
CA GLU A 84 10.86 7.72 -5.57
C GLU A 84 11.26 7.48 -7.02
N ASN A 85 10.79 6.39 -7.60
CA ASN A 85 11.21 6.01 -8.95
C ASN A 85 10.05 5.74 -9.90
N ASN A 86 8.82 6.01 -9.47
CA ASN A 86 7.65 5.71 -10.29
C ASN A 86 6.61 6.81 -10.12
N LYS A 87 6.01 7.19 -11.23
CA LYS A 87 4.92 8.17 -11.20
C LYS A 87 3.66 7.54 -10.66
N LEU A 88 2.97 8.28 -9.82
CA LEU A 88 1.69 7.87 -9.25
C LEU A 88 0.74 9.05 -9.32
N LEU A 89 -0.55 8.78 -9.23
CA LEU A 89 -1.53 9.84 -9.12
C LEU A 89 -1.48 10.47 -7.73
N GLY A 90 -1.25 9.66 -6.71
CA GLY A 90 -1.12 10.15 -5.35
C GLY A 90 -0.86 9.04 -4.35
N SER A 91 -0.61 9.43 -3.11
CA SER A 91 -0.39 8.49 -2.02
C SER A 91 -1.02 9.02 -0.74
N VAL A 92 -1.63 8.12 0.02
CA VAL A 92 -2.16 8.42 1.34
C VAL A 92 -1.38 7.57 2.33
N LEU A 93 -0.73 8.21 3.28
CA LEU A 93 0.14 7.53 4.23
C LEU A 93 -0.50 7.56 5.60
N VAL A 94 -0.81 6.38 6.14
CA VAL A 94 -1.49 6.24 7.41
C VAL A 94 -0.53 5.66 8.43
N SER A 95 -0.28 6.38 9.52
CA SER A 95 0.62 5.94 10.60
C SER A 95 1.96 5.48 10.05
N ALA A 96 2.56 6.32 9.19
CA ALA A 96 3.84 5.99 8.58
C ALA A 96 4.92 5.79 9.66
N ALA A 97 5.78 4.81 9.43
CA ALA A 97 6.82 4.44 10.39
C ALA A 97 8.07 5.29 10.21
N TYR A 98 7.93 6.60 10.36
CA TYR A 98 9.06 7.51 10.20
C TYR A 98 9.77 7.83 11.52
N THR A 99 9.20 7.40 12.64
CA THR A 99 9.86 7.47 13.94
C THR A 99 9.71 6.12 14.60
N ASP A 100 10.62 5.81 15.50
CA ASP A 100 10.56 4.50 16.14
C ASP A 100 9.64 4.48 17.36
N LEU A 101 9.49 5.59 18.04
CA LEU A 101 8.63 5.70 19.22
C LEU A 101 8.70 4.50 20.14
N GLY A 102 9.81 3.78 20.13
CA GLY A 102 9.98 2.61 20.96
C GLY A 102 9.50 1.30 20.36
N ASP A 103 9.00 1.32 19.14
CA ASP A 103 8.55 0.11 18.48
C ASP A 103 9.71 -0.51 17.69
N GLU A 104 10.22 -1.61 18.20
CA GLU A 104 11.37 -2.26 17.58
C GLU A 104 11.06 -2.79 16.19
N MET A 105 9.82 -3.20 15.95
CA MET A 105 9.44 -3.68 14.62
C MET A 105 9.56 -2.59 13.58
N GLU A 106 9.17 -1.39 13.93
CA GLU A 106 9.19 -0.28 12.98
C GLU A 106 10.59 0.23 12.70
N LYS A 107 11.56 -0.11 13.54
CA LYS A 107 12.94 0.29 13.32
C LYS A 107 13.64 -0.52 12.23
N GLN A 108 13.11 -1.67 11.91
CA GLN A 108 13.78 -2.63 11.03
C GLN A 108 13.42 -2.45 9.56
#